data_01f431d70b84e930423f5395cce1e467
#
_entry.id   01f431d70b84e930423f5395cce1e467
#
_cell.length_a   1.000
_cell.length_b   1.000
_cell.length_c   1.000
_cell.angle_alpha   90.00
_cell.angle_beta   90.00
_cell.angle_gamma   90.00
#
_symmetry.space_group_name_H-M   'P 1'
#
loop_
_entity.id
_entity.type
_entity.pdbx_description
1 polymer ?
#
loop_
_entity_poly.entity_id
_entity_poly.type
_entity_poly.pdbx_seq_one_letter_code
_entity_poly.pdbx_strand_id
1 'polypeptide(L)' 'MKLKIIELEKEKIQLVLEGEGHTFVNALVEELLLDDEVDVAKYVIEFQFSDPEMTVTMK' A
#
# COMPACT_ATOMS: atom_id res chain seq x y z
N MET A 1 0.13 -3.60 -14.30
CA MET A 1 -0.03 -3.60 -12.83
C MET A 1 -1.20 -4.48 -12.44
N LYS A 2 -1.02 -5.28 -11.41
CA LYS A 2 -2.09 -6.03 -10.79
C LYS A 2 -2.20 -5.66 -9.33
N LEU A 3 -3.41 -5.46 -8.89
CA LEU A 3 -3.69 -5.17 -7.49
C LEU A 3 -4.33 -6.40 -6.85
N LYS A 4 -3.73 -6.88 -5.78
CA LYS A 4 -4.22 -8.05 -5.08
C LYS A 4 -4.49 -7.68 -3.62
N ILE A 5 -5.75 -7.81 -3.21
CA ILE A 5 -6.13 -7.49 -1.84
C ILE A 5 -5.93 -8.72 -0.97
N ILE A 6 -5.08 -8.58 0.06
CA ILE A 6 -4.81 -9.67 0.99
C ILE A 6 -5.78 -9.62 2.15
N GLU A 7 -6.05 -8.43 2.66
CA GLU A 7 -6.93 -8.24 3.81
C GLU A 7 -7.74 -6.97 3.62
N LEU A 8 -9.04 -7.06 3.87
CA LEU A 8 -9.94 -5.92 3.78
C LEU A 8 -10.78 -5.88 5.05
N GLU A 9 -10.50 -4.92 5.90
CA GLU A 9 -11.26 -4.67 7.11
C GLU A 9 -11.86 -3.27 7.04
N LYS A 10 -12.73 -2.97 8.00
CA LYS A 10 -13.42 -1.69 8.04
C LYS A 10 -12.48 -0.49 8.09
N GLU A 11 -11.39 -0.63 8.81
CA GLU A 11 -10.44 0.47 9.03
C GLU A 11 -9.03 0.16 8.53
N LYS A 12 -8.84 -0.99 7.87
CA LYS A 12 -7.53 -1.43 7.42
C LYS A 12 -7.63 -2.16 6.09
N ILE A 13 -6.76 -1.80 5.18
CA ILE A 13 -6.63 -2.48 3.89
C ILE A 13 -5.18 -2.91 3.71
N GLN A 14 -4.98 -4.17 3.39
CA GLN A 14 -3.65 -4.69 3.05
C GLN A 14 -3.69 -5.27 1.65
N LEU A 15 -2.78 -4.83 0.81
CA LEU A 15 -2.78 -5.22 -0.60
C LEU A 15 -1.37 -5.37 -1.15
N VAL A 16 -1.27 -6.08 -2.25
CA VAL A 16 -0.02 -6.25 -2.98
C VAL A 16 -0.16 -5.62 -4.36
N LEU A 17 0.86 -4.86 -4.76
CA LEU A 17 0.93 -4.21 -6.07
C LEU A 17 1.88 -5.00 -6.95
N GLU A 18 1.36 -5.99 -7.67
CA GLU A 18 2.17 -6.84 -8.54
C GLU A 18 2.72 -6.05 -9.72
N GLY A 19 4.01 -6.19 -9.94
CA GLY A 19 4.66 -5.59 -11.09
C GLY A 19 5.07 -4.14 -10.91
N GLU A 20 4.92 -3.58 -9.72
CA GLU A 20 5.28 -2.19 -9.45
C GLU A 20 6.54 -2.06 -8.62
N GLY A 21 7.25 -0.96 -8.81
CA GLY A 21 8.46 -0.67 -8.07
C GLY A 21 8.27 0.40 -7.00
N HIS A 22 9.38 0.73 -6.34
CA HIS A 22 9.40 1.71 -5.26
C HIS A 22 8.85 3.09 -5.65
N THR A 23 9.18 3.54 -6.86
CA THR A 23 8.79 4.89 -7.30
C THR A 23 7.29 5.05 -7.32
N PHE A 24 6.59 4.07 -7.89
CA PHE A 24 5.14 4.11 -7.95
C PHE A 24 4.52 4.02 -6.56
N VAL A 25 4.99 3.07 -5.75
CA VAL A 25 4.42 2.84 -4.43
C VAL A 25 4.66 4.03 -3.50
N ASN A 26 5.84 4.65 -3.57
CA ASN A 26 6.13 5.87 -2.82
C ASN A 26 5.16 6.98 -3.17
N ALA A 27 4.93 7.21 -4.46
CA ALA A 27 4.01 8.23 -4.91
C ALA A 27 2.60 7.95 -4.41
N LEU A 28 2.19 6.70 -4.43
CA LEU A 28 0.87 6.31 -3.96
C LEU A 28 0.71 6.51 -2.45
N VAL A 29 1.73 6.16 -1.67
CA VAL A 29 1.71 6.39 -0.23
C VAL A 29 1.60 7.87 0.10
N GLU A 30 2.37 8.71 -0.59
CA GLU A 30 2.29 10.16 -0.37
C GLU A 30 0.91 10.70 -0.68
N GLU A 31 0.31 10.22 -1.76
CA GLU A 31 -1.03 10.63 -2.16
C GLU A 31 -2.08 10.22 -1.12
N LEU A 32 -1.97 9.00 -0.61
CA LEU A 32 -2.87 8.50 0.41
C LEU A 32 -2.77 9.30 1.72
N LEU A 33 -1.57 9.69 2.09
CA LEU A 33 -1.36 10.45 3.33
C LEU A 33 -1.92 11.87 3.26
N LEU A 34 -2.23 12.36 2.07
CA LEU A 34 -2.90 13.65 1.91
C LEU A 34 -4.38 13.59 2.27
N ASP A 35 -4.95 12.39 2.35
CA ASP A 35 -6.36 12.22 2.71
C ASP A 35 -6.50 12.29 4.24
N ASP A 36 -7.38 13.14 4.72
CA ASP A 36 -7.61 13.33 6.15
C ASP A 36 -8.13 12.09 6.86
N GLU A 37 -8.75 11.19 6.13
CA GLU A 37 -9.30 9.96 6.71
C GLU A 37 -8.27 8.84 6.82
N VAL A 38 -7.13 8.97 6.16
CA VAL A 38 -6.06 8.00 6.24
C VAL A 38 -5.19 8.28 7.46
N ASP A 39 -5.03 7.30 8.31
CA ASP A 39 -4.18 7.40 9.49
C ASP A 39 -2.75 7.02 9.15
N VAL A 40 -2.55 5.82 8.60
CA VAL A 40 -1.23 5.32 8.24
C VAL A 40 -1.29 4.72 6.84
N ALA A 41 -0.29 5.02 6.04
CA ALA A 41 -0.07 4.37 4.76
C ALA A 41 1.42 4.03 4.66
N LYS A 42 1.73 2.76 4.49
CA LYS A 42 3.12 2.30 4.39
C LYS A 42 3.21 1.11 3.47
N TYR A 43 4.42 0.82 3.02
CA TYR A 43 4.66 -0.36 2.21
C TYR A 43 5.95 -1.05 2.63
N VAL A 44 6.03 -2.34 2.34
CA VAL A 44 7.20 -3.17 2.64
C VAL A 44 7.51 -4.02 1.41
N ILE A 45 8.79 -4.14 1.10
CA ILE A 45 9.28 -5.10 0.12
C ILE A 45 10.19 -6.05 0.88
N GLU A 46 9.69 -7.26 1.14
CA GLU A 46 10.41 -8.23 1.97
C GLU A 46 11.69 -8.76 1.33
N PHE A 47 11.66 -8.94 0.03
CA PHE A 47 12.81 -9.44 -0.72
C PHE A 47 13.06 -8.56 -1.92
N GLN A 48 14.28 -8.60 -2.44
CA GLN A 48 14.71 -7.76 -3.55
C GLN A 48 13.79 -7.81 -4.76
N PHE A 49 13.19 -8.96 -5.02
CA PHE A 49 12.30 -9.17 -6.18
C PHE A 49 10.85 -9.38 -5.80
N SER A 50 10.49 -9.14 -4.55
CA SER A 50 9.11 -9.26 -4.10
C SER A 50 8.29 -8.07 -4.55
N ASP A 51 7.00 -8.31 -4.75
CA ASP A 51 6.06 -7.23 -5.02
C ASP A 51 5.83 -6.41 -3.74
N PRO A 52 5.63 -5.09 -3.88
CA PRO A 52 5.35 -4.25 -2.71
C PRO A 52 4.05 -4.64 -2.03
N GLU A 53 4.11 -4.76 -0.72
CA GLU A 53 2.93 -5.01 0.10
C GLU A 53 2.59 -3.73 0.85
N MET A 54 1.41 -3.19 0.60
CA MET A 54 0.98 -1.92 1.16
C MET A 54 -0.07 -2.14 2.24
N THR A 55 0.06 -1.40 3.32
CA THR A 55 -0.92 -1.39 4.40
C THR A 55 -1.43 0.04 4.57
N VAL A 56 -2.75 0.20 4.54
CA VAL A 56 -3.41 1.48 4.76
C VAL A 56 -4.39 1.31 5.91
N THR A 57 -4.27 2.18 6.92
CA THR A 57 -5.23 2.21 8.03
C THR A 57 -5.96 3.54 8.01
N MET A 58 -7.24 3.48 8.31
CA MET A 58 -8.11 4.66 8.35
C MET A 58 -8.33 5.10 9.79
N LYS A 59 -8.64 6.36 9.96
CA LYS A 59 -8.98 6.92 11.28
C LYS A 59 -10.35 6.49 11.75
#